data_0271d0be482a529283d61184b818753e
#
_entry.id   0271d0be482a529283d61184b818753e
#
_cell.length_a   1.000
_cell.length_b   1.000
_cell.length_c   1.000
_cell.angle_alpha   90.00
_cell.angle_beta   90.00
_cell.angle_gamma   90.00
#
_symmetry.space_group_name_H-M   'P 1'
#
loop_
_entity.id
_entity.type
_entity.pdbx_description
1 polymer ?
#
loop_
_entity_poly.entity_id
_entity_poly.type
_entity_poly.pdbx_seq_one_letter_code
_entity_poly.pdbx_strand_id
1 'polypeptide(L)'
;MISTSLDFSGLADIAKDLETLSRAENNKVLRDATRAGAEVLRQEVEDRAPVLTGKLKKNVVVVTQKSRRRGEISSGVHIRGVNPRTGNSDNTMKANNPRNAFYWRFVEMGTANMPPHPFIRPAFDVRQEQATEVAIRRMNQAIDEALSK
;
A
#
# COMPACT_ATOMS: atom_id res chain seq x y z
N MET A 1 9.65 2.34 2.12
CA MET A 1 8.29 1.96 1.72
C MET A 1 8.09 0.47 1.92
N ILE A 2 7.03 0.11 2.59
CA ILE A 2 6.62 -1.28 2.71
C ILE A 2 5.52 -1.51 1.69
N SER A 3 5.71 -2.48 0.80
CA SER A 3 4.74 -2.79 -0.24
C SER A 3 4.28 -4.25 -0.16
N THR A 4 3.02 -4.48 -0.46
CA THR A 4 2.45 -5.81 -0.63
C THR A 4 2.06 -5.96 -2.09
N SER A 5 2.55 -7.00 -2.71
CA SER A 5 2.22 -7.38 -4.08
C SER A 5 1.13 -8.45 -4.04
N LEU A 6 0.06 -8.26 -4.80
CA LEU A 6 -1.01 -9.23 -4.94
C LEU A 6 -0.81 -10.00 -6.25
N ASP A 7 -0.78 -11.32 -6.15
CA ASP A 7 -0.57 -12.20 -7.29
C ASP A 7 -1.91 -12.80 -7.74
N PHE A 8 -2.32 -12.46 -8.96
CA PHE A 8 -3.54 -12.95 -9.57
C PHE A 8 -3.30 -14.04 -10.63
N SER A 9 -2.07 -14.55 -10.73
CA SER A 9 -1.70 -15.50 -11.77
C SER A 9 -2.51 -16.81 -11.75
N GLY A 10 -3.05 -17.19 -10.59
CA GLY A 10 -3.90 -18.37 -10.46
C GLY A 10 -5.38 -18.18 -10.82
N LEU A 11 -5.78 -17.00 -11.25
CA LEU A 11 -7.17 -16.66 -11.53
C LEU A 11 -7.42 -16.61 -13.04
N ALA A 12 -7.49 -17.80 -13.67
CA ALA A 12 -7.57 -17.94 -15.12
C ALA A 12 -8.75 -17.21 -15.78
N ASP A 13 -9.93 -17.20 -15.13
CA ASP A 13 -11.10 -16.51 -15.65
C ASP A 13 -10.92 -15.00 -15.68
N ILE A 14 -10.30 -14.45 -14.64
CA ILE A 14 -9.97 -13.03 -14.57
C ILE A 14 -8.93 -12.68 -15.64
N ALA A 15 -7.94 -13.55 -15.85
CA ALA A 15 -6.92 -13.35 -16.88
C ALA A 15 -7.54 -13.25 -18.28
N LYS A 16 -8.51 -14.10 -18.60
CA LYS A 16 -9.23 -14.04 -19.88
C LYS A 16 -10.00 -12.73 -20.05
N ASP A 17 -10.67 -12.29 -19.01
CA ASP A 17 -11.41 -11.02 -19.06
C ASP A 17 -10.46 -9.84 -19.24
N LEU A 18 -9.30 -9.87 -18.62
CA LEU A 18 -8.28 -8.83 -18.78
C LEU A 18 -7.72 -8.78 -20.21
N GLU A 19 -7.60 -9.93 -20.89
CA GLU A 19 -7.15 -9.99 -22.28
C GLU A 19 -8.09 -9.28 -23.25
N THR A 20 -9.37 -9.19 -22.91
CA THR A 20 -10.39 -8.51 -23.76
C THR A 20 -10.38 -7.00 -23.61
N LEU A 21 -9.71 -6.48 -22.59
CA LEU A 21 -9.66 -5.04 -22.31
C LEU A 21 -8.47 -4.39 -23.01
N SER A 22 -8.59 -3.08 -23.28
CA SER A 22 -7.46 -2.30 -23.73
C SER A 22 -6.40 -2.21 -22.63
N ARG A 23 -5.17 -1.88 -23.04
CA ARG A 23 -4.05 -1.72 -22.08
C ARG A 23 -4.33 -0.66 -21.01
N ALA A 24 -4.99 0.44 -21.41
CA ALA A 24 -5.35 1.49 -20.47
C ALA A 24 -6.39 1.02 -19.46
N GLU A 25 -7.38 0.28 -19.92
CA GLU A 25 -8.42 -0.31 -19.08
C GLU A 25 -7.84 -1.36 -18.12
N ASN A 26 -6.93 -2.20 -18.61
CA ASN A 26 -6.22 -3.17 -17.77
C ASN A 26 -5.45 -2.48 -16.65
N ASN A 27 -4.70 -1.44 -16.99
CA ASN A 27 -3.94 -0.69 -15.98
C ASN A 27 -4.85 -0.05 -14.95
N LYS A 28 -6.00 0.46 -15.33
CA LYS A 28 -6.98 1.03 -14.41
C LYS A 28 -7.57 -0.03 -13.49
N VAL A 29 -7.96 -1.18 -14.04
CA VAL A 29 -8.50 -2.31 -13.26
C VAL A 29 -7.49 -2.79 -12.22
N LEU A 30 -6.25 -3.01 -12.63
CA LEU A 30 -5.19 -3.46 -11.74
C LEU A 30 -4.87 -2.44 -10.65
N ARG A 31 -4.86 -1.16 -11.01
CA ARG A 31 -4.63 -0.08 -10.04
C ARG A 31 -5.75 -0.02 -9.02
N ASP A 32 -6.99 -0.05 -9.45
CA ASP A 32 -8.14 0.03 -8.55
C ASP A 32 -8.18 -1.18 -7.61
N ALA A 33 -7.91 -2.37 -8.13
CA ALA A 33 -7.88 -3.59 -7.33
C ALA A 33 -6.77 -3.58 -6.28
N THR A 34 -5.54 -3.28 -6.70
CA THR A 34 -4.39 -3.28 -5.79
C THR A 34 -4.51 -2.18 -4.73
N ARG A 35 -5.04 -1.01 -5.11
CA ARG A 35 -5.27 0.07 -4.15
C ARG A 35 -6.33 -0.27 -3.12
N ALA A 36 -7.40 -0.97 -3.54
CA ALA A 36 -8.44 -1.42 -2.61
C ALA A 36 -7.89 -2.38 -1.56
N GLY A 37 -7.05 -3.33 -1.97
CA GLY A 37 -6.37 -4.24 -1.05
C GLY A 37 -5.39 -3.51 -0.13
N ALA A 38 -4.60 -2.61 -0.68
CA ALA A 38 -3.65 -1.82 0.10
C ALA A 38 -4.34 -0.91 1.11
N GLU A 39 -5.55 -0.42 0.81
CA GLU A 39 -6.33 0.40 1.72
C GLU A 39 -6.72 -0.36 2.99
N VAL A 40 -7.03 -1.66 2.89
CA VAL A 40 -7.30 -2.51 4.05
C VAL A 40 -6.06 -2.58 4.95
N LEU A 41 -4.89 -2.77 4.35
CA LEU A 41 -3.62 -2.80 5.08
C LEU A 41 -3.30 -1.44 5.70
N ARG A 42 -3.51 -0.37 4.95
CA ARG A 42 -3.31 0.99 5.43
C ARG A 42 -4.14 1.28 6.68
N GLN A 43 -5.41 0.92 6.65
CA GLN A 43 -6.34 1.13 7.76
C GLN A 43 -5.84 0.41 9.02
N GLU A 44 -5.41 -0.83 8.88
CA GLU A 44 -4.91 -1.61 10.03
C GLU A 44 -3.59 -1.05 10.55
N VAL A 45 -2.69 -0.61 9.67
CA VAL A 45 -1.44 0.04 10.08
C VAL A 45 -1.75 1.33 10.84
N GLU A 46 -2.69 2.13 10.34
CA GLU A 46 -3.12 3.36 10.99
C GLU A 46 -3.70 3.09 12.38
N ASP A 47 -4.56 2.08 12.50
CA ASP A 47 -5.21 1.72 13.78
C ASP A 47 -4.19 1.24 14.82
N ARG A 48 -3.12 0.58 14.38
CA ARG A 48 -2.06 0.08 15.27
C ARG A 48 -0.95 1.07 15.54
N ALA A 49 -0.86 2.15 14.77
CA ALA A 49 0.19 3.14 14.93
C ALA A 49 0.08 3.83 16.30
N PRO A 50 1.18 3.99 17.06
CA PRO A 50 1.16 4.69 18.33
C PRO A 50 0.72 6.14 18.18
N VAL A 51 -0.10 6.62 19.13
CA VAL A 51 -0.63 7.97 19.11
C VAL A 51 0.09 8.81 20.17
N LEU A 52 1.10 9.57 19.76
CA LEU A 52 1.68 10.62 20.58
C LEU A 52 1.09 11.98 20.20
N THR A 53 1.18 12.34 18.93
CA THR A 53 0.66 13.60 18.39
C THR A 53 -0.33 13.39 17.24
N GLY A 54 -0.59 12.13 16.86
CA GLY A 54 -1.37 11.78 15.68
C GLY A 54 -0.63 11.97 14.37
N LYS A 55 0.58 12.47 14.39
CA LYS A 55 1.40 12.72 13.20
C LYS A 55 1.70 11.44 12.43
N LEU A 56 2.03 10.36 13.13
CA LEU A 56 2.33 9.07 12.52
C LEU A 56 1.12 8.52 11.76
N LYS A 57 -0.04 8.52 12.39
CA LYS A 57 -1.30 8.06 11.78
C LYS A 57 -1.65 8.83 10.52
N LYS A 58 -1.50 10.14 10.54
CA LYS A 58 -1.83 11.01 9.39
C LYS A 58 -0.92 10.81 8.19
N ASN A 59 0.24 10.20 8.39
CA ASN A 59 1.22 10.00 7.34
C ASN A 59 1.24 8.58 6.78
N VAL A 60 0.31 7.72 7.20
CA VAL A 60 0.14 6.39 6.61
C VAL A 60 -0.73 6.52 5.37
N VAL A 61 -0.16 6.23 4.21
CA VAL A 61 -0.82 6.44 2.91
C VAL A 61 -0.63 5.21 2.01
N VAL A 62 -1.50 5.09 1.01
CA VAL A 62 -1.36 4.09 -0.05
C VAL A 62 -0.58 4.70 -1.22
N VAL A 63 0.41 3.98 -1.71
CA VAL A 63 1.21 4.38 -2.87
C VAL A 63 1.10 3.29 -3.93
N THR A 64 0.88 3.70 -5.18
CA THR A 64 0.83 2.81 -6.33
C THR A 64 2.06 3.03 -7.19
N GLN A 65 2.73 1.94 -7.55
CA GLN A 65 3.88 1.96 -8.44
C GLN A 65 3.60 1.15 -9.68
N LYS A 66 3.99 1.68 -10.84
CA LYS A 66 4.00 0.91 -12.07
C LYS A 66 5.29 0.11 -12.13
N SER A 67 5.15 -1.18 -12.41
CA SER A 67 6.31 -2.00 -12.73
C SER A 67 6.82 -1.69 -14.14
N ARG A 68 8.09 -1.98 -14.38
CA ARG A 68 8.65 -1.96 -15.74
C ARG A 68 8.08 -3.06 -16.62
N ARG A 69 7.50 -4.09 -16.02
CA ARG A 69 6.85 -5.20 -16.75
C ARG A 69 5.42 -4.81 -17.11
N ARG A 70 4.99 -5.22 -18.30
CA ARG A 70 3.61 -5.02 -18.74
C ARG A 70 2.64 -5.79 -17.85
N GLY A 71 1.52 -5.14 -17.51
CA GLY A 71 0.45 -5.78 -16.76
C GLY A 71 0.75 -5.99 -15.29
N GLU A 72 1.79 -5.37 -14.77
CA GLU A 72 2.14 -5.47 -13.37
C GLU A 72 2.02 -4.11 -12.69
N ILE A 73 1.18 -4.04 -11.67
CA ILE A 73 0.99 -2.84 -10.85
C ILE A 73 1.04 -3.27 -9.39
N SER A 74 1.81 -2.57 -8.60
CA SER A 74 1.91 -2.80 -7.16
C SER A 74 1.38 -1.61 -6.40
N SER A 75 0.59 -1.87 -5.37
CA SER A 75 0.21 -0.87 -4.39
C SER A 75 0.69 -1.31 -3.01
N GLY A 76 1.09 -0.37 -2.21
CA GLY A 76 1.58 -0.66 -0.88
C GLY A 76 1.27 0.45 0.10
N VAL A 77 1.58 0.21 1.35
CA VAL A 77 1.45 1.18 2.43
C VAL A 77 2.77 1.88 2.62
N HIS A 78 2.72 3.20 2.62
CA HIS A 78 3.89 4.06 2.79
C HIS A 78 3.65 5.03 3.94
N ILE A 79 4.67 5.23 4.75
CA ILE A 79 4.65 6.26 5.79
C ILE A 79 5.48 7.41 5.29
N ARG A 80 4.84 8.57 5.10
CA ARG A 80 5.52 9.76 4.62
C ARG A 80 6.56 10.23 5.63
N GLY A 81 7.78 10.40 5.17
CA GLY A 81 8.86 10.90 5.99
C GLY A 81 10.16 10.94 5.22
N VAL A 82 11.08 11.76 5.69
CA VAL A 82 12.42 11.87 5.09
C VAL A 82 13.40 11.08 5.93
N ASN A 83 14.15 10.22 5.28
CA ASN A 83 15.32 9.62 5.87
C ASN A 83 16.56 10.42 5.41
N PRO A 84 17.20 11.14 6.31
CA PRO A 84 18.36 11.96 5.91
C PRO A 84 19.55 11.16 5.38
N ARG A 85 19.59 9.85 5.65
CA ARG A 85 20.70 9.01 5.17
C ARG A 85 20.46 8.46 3.78
N THR A 86 19.21 8.08 3.48
CA THR A 86 18.91 7.41 2.21
C THR A 86 18.32 8.35 1.17
N GLY A 87 17.94 9.56 1.56
CA GLY A 87 17.32 10.52 0.67
C GLY A 87 15.94 10.08 0.16
N ASN A 88 15.32 9.10 0.80
CA ASN A 88 13.97 8.70 0.44
C ASN A 88 12.97 9.80 0.76
N SER A 89 11.97 9.92 -0.10
CA SER A 89 10.93 10.93 0.00
C SER A 89 11.46 12.34 -0.27
N ASP A 90 10.74 13.33 0.14
CA ASP A 90 11.08 14.72 -0.11
C ASP A 90 12.14 15.20 0.88
N ASN A 91 13.37 15.33 0.40
CA ASN A 91 14.52 15.77 1.20
C ASN A 91 14.39 17.21 1.71
N THR A 92 13.42 17.97 1.23
CA THR A 92 13.21 19.36 1.65
C THR A 92 12.37 19.46 2.92
N MET A 93 11.72 18.36 3.34
CA MET A 93 10.88 18.37 4.53
C MET A 93 11.72 18.45 5.81
N LYS A 94 11.37 19.40 6.65
CA LYS A 94 11.98 19.55 7.97
C LYS A 94 11.32 18.61 8.99
N ALA A 95 12.01 18.32 10.08
CA ALA A 95 11.52 17.44 11.15
C ALA A 95 10.20 17.90 11.76
N ASN A 96 9.93 19.20 11.78
CA ASN A 96 8.69 19.76 12.31
C ASN A 96 7.54 19.79 11.29
N ASN A 97 7.78 19.35 10.04
CA ASN A 97 6.73 19.30 9.03
C ASN A 97 5.70 18.24 9.40
N PRO A 98 4.37 18.57 9.39
CA PRO A 98 3.32 17.58 9.69
C PRO A 98 3.29 16.37 8.76
N ARG A 99 3.89 16.49 7.56
CA ARG A 99 3.95 15.39 6.59
C ARG A 99 5.22 14.54 6.71
N ASN A 100 6.02 14.77 7.75
CA ASN A 100 7.28 14.08 7.92
C ASN A 100 7.29 13.25 9.22
N ALA A 101 6.86 12.01 9.13
CA ALA A 101 6.90 11.05 10.24
C ALA A 101 8.20 10.21 10.15
N PHE A 102 9.34 10.85 10.06
CA PHE A 102 10.64 10.21 9.86
C PHE A 102 11.01 9.20 10.95
N TYR A 103 10.41 9.30 12.12
CA TYR A 103 10.72 8.46 13.28
C TYR A 103 10.02 7.09 13.26
N TRP A 104 9.19 6.80 12.24
CA TRP A 104 8.39 5.56 12.21
C TRP A 104 9.24 4.29 12.29
N ARG A 105 10.44 4.32 11.71
CA ARG A 105 11.36 3.17 11.74
C ARG A 105 11.83 2.85 13.16
N PHE A 106 12.07 3.87 13.96
CA PHE A 106 12.49 3.71 15.35
C PHE A 106 11.39 3.09 16.19
N VAL A 107 10.13 3.42 15.89
CA VAL A 107 8.98 2.81 16.55
C VAL A 107 8.86 1.34 16.17
N GLU A 108 8.95 1.03 14.88
CA GLU A 108 8.78 -0.35 14.37
C GLU A 108 9.90 -1.27 14.84
N MET A 109 11.14 -0.84 14.72
CA MET A 109 12.33 -1.68 14.97
C MET A 109 12.94 -1.48 16.35
N GLY A 110 12.59 -0.40 17.04
CA GLY A 110 13.23 0.00 18.29
C GLY A 110 14.60 0.62 18.08
N THR A 111 15.18 1.09 19.17
CA THR A 111 16.53 1.64 19.22
C THR A 111 17.29 1.00 20.40
N ALA A 112 18.57 1.36 20.55
CA ALA A 112 19.38 0.87 21.68
C ALA A 112 18.76 1.25 23.04
N ASN A 113 18.01 2.37 23.10
CA ASN A 113 17.42 2.90 24.33
C ASN A 113 15.89 2.74 24.40
N MET A 114 15.26 2.20 23.37
CA MET A 114 13.80 2.06 23.29
C MET A 114 13.44 0.69 22.70
N PRO A 115 12.57 -0.08 23.38
CA PRO A 115 12.11 -1.36 22.82
C PRO A 115 11.26 -1.15 21.57
N PRO A 116 11.23 -2.11 20.64
CA PRO A 116 10.38 -2.01 19.46
C PRO A 116 8.90 -2.09 19.82
N HIS A 117 8.09 -1.31 19.11
CA HIS A 117 6.63 -1.38 19.16
C HIS A 117 6.12 -1.56 17.73
N PRO A 118 6.23 -2.78 17.15
CA PRO A 118 5.87 -3.01 15.76
C PRO A 118 4.38 -2.80 15.54
N PHE A 119 4.04 -2.07 14.48
CA PHE A 119 2.67 -1.79 14.09
C PHE A 119 2.40 -2.11 12.61
N ILE A 120 3.43 -2.17 11.78
CA ILE A 120 3.31 -2.42 10.35
C ILE A 120 3.23 -3.92 10.09
N ARG A 121 4.21 -4.69 10.55
CA ARG A 121 4.26 -6.12 10.33
C ARG A 121 3.07 -6.89 10.90
N PRO A 122 2.66 -6.63 12.17
CA PRO A 122 1.44 -7.26 12.69
C PRO A 122 0.19 -6.91 11.90
N ALA A 123 0.09 -5.67 11.38
CA ALA A 123 -1.04 -5.25 10.56
C ALA A 123 -1.14 -6.10 9.28
N PHE A 124 -0.02 -6.33 8.59
CA PHE A 124 0.02 -7.16 7.39
C PHE A 124 -0.33 -8.61 7.70
N ASP A 125 0.23 -9.18 8.77
CA ASP A 125 -0.02 -10.57 9.16
C ASP A 125 -1.51 -10.82 9.43
N VAL A 126 -2.18 -9.88 10.08
CA VAL A 126 -3.59 -10.01 10.46
C VAL A 126 -4.55 -9.78 9.28
N ARG A 127 -4.23 -8.85 8.37
CA ARG A 127 -5.15 -8.38 7.32
C ARG A 127 -4.78 -8.84 5.91
N GLN A 128 -3.76 -9.62 5.74
CA GLN A 128 -3.28 -10.04 4.41
C GLN A 128 -4.39 -10.76 3.61
N GLU A 129 -5.07 -11.71 4.21
CA GLU A 129 -6.15 -12.44 3.54
C GLU A 129 -7.31 -11.53 3.17
N GLN A 130 -7.75 -10.68 4.09
CA GLN A 130 -8.82 -9.73 3.85
C GLN A 130 -8.45 -8.75 2.73
N ALA A 131 -7.22 -8.28 2.71
CA ALA A 131 -6.73 -7.39 1.66
C ALA A 131 -6.80 -8.06 0.29
N THR A 132 -6.42 -9.34 0.21
CA THR A 132 -6.51 -10.12 -1.03
C THR A 132 -7.95 -10.29 -1.49
N GLU A 133 -8.87 -10.63 -0.59
CA GLU A 133 -10.30 -10.77 -0.91
C GLU A 133 -10.90 -9.46 -1.42
N VAL A 134 -10.59 -8.35 -0.76
CA VAL A 134 -11.08 -7.03 -1.17
C VAL A 134 -10.50 -6.64 -2.54
N ALA A 135 -9.23 -6.92 -2.78
CA ALA A 135 -8.60 -6.65 -4.07
C ALA A 135 -9.26 -7.44 -5.21
N ILE A 136 -9.52 -8.73 -5.00
CA ILE A 136 -10.19 -9.59 -5.99
C ILE A 136 -11.61 -9.10 -6.26
N ARG A 137 -12.36 -8.77 -5.24
CA ARG A 137 -13.74 -8.24 -5.36
C ARG A 137 -13.74 -6.94 -6.16
N ARG A 138 -12.83 -6.03 -5.84
CA ARG A 138 -12.71 -4.77 -6.57
C ARG A 138 -12.28 -4.99 -8.02
N MET A 139 -11.40 -5.95 -8.27
CA MET A 139 -10.98 -6.31 -9.62
C MET A 139 -12.16 -6.79 -10.46
N ASN A 140 -12.97 -7.71 -9.94
CA ASN A 140 -14.16 -8.21 -10.62
C ASN A 140 -15.14 -7.07 -10.93
N GLN A 141 -15.38 -6.20 -9.97
CA GLN A 141 -16.24 -5.04 -10.16
C GLN A 141 -15.70 -4.09 -11.25
N ALA A 142 -14.42 -3.82 -11.23
CA ALA A 142 -13.79 -2.93 -12.21
C ALA A 142 -13.81 -3.53 -13.62
N ILE A 143 -13.63 -4.85 -13.76
CA ILE A 143 -13.75 -5.56 -15.03
C ILE A 143 -15.18 -5.44 -15.57
N ASP A 144 -16.17 -5.70 -14.74
CA ASP A 144 -17.58 -5.60 -15.13
C ASP A 144 -17.94 -4.19 -15.59
N GLU A 145 -17.47 -3.17 -14.89
CA GLU A 145 -17.64 -1.77 -15.28
C GLU A 145 -16.98 -1.47 -16.62
N ALA A 146 -15.79 -1.98 -16.87
CA ALA A 146 -15.06 -1.76 -18.12
C ALA A 146 -15.72 -2.48 -19.29
N LEU A 147 -16.21 -3.69 -19.10
CA LEU A 147 -16.86 -4.49 -20.14
C LEU A 147 -18.27 -4.01 -20.48
N SER A 148 -18.92 -3.29 -19.59
CA SER A 148 -20.29 -2.79 -19.79
C SER A 148 -20.35 -1.44 -20.51
N LYS A 149 -19.22 -0.85 -20.83
CA LYS A 149 -19.14 0.42 -21.59
C LYS A 149 -19.18 0.23 -23.09
#